data_6d75e8938328682c8b434364e082ba5a
#
_entry.id   6d75e8938328682c8b434364e082ba5a
#
_cell.length_a   1.000
_cell.length_b   1.000
_cell.length_c   1.000
_cell.angle_alpha   90.00
_cell.angle_beta   90.00
_cell.angle_gamma   90.00
#
_symmetry.space_group_name_H-M   'P 1'
#
loop_
_entity.id
_entity.type
_entity.pdbx_description
1 polymer ?
#
loop_
_entity_poly.entity_id
_entity_poly.type
_entity_poly.pdbx_seq_one_letter_code
_entity_poly.pdbx_strand_id
1 'polypeptide(L)'
;MKNGKNGSNGKDHKFAYINGVAHEIKSNHTSVLKFVREHISEKEVPSLCDDPNLVPYGACRVCSVDVALKKDGPTRTVASCHTPVTEGSYIITQNEDLTKLRKNIVELVLTDHPMTCSTCEVNNNCELQTVANDLKINTHRYNKPKQNKGTPKDTSHAYMRMNLDNCINCGRCVRACDEIPVSYTHLTLPTIRMV
;
A
#
# COMPACT_ATOMS: atom_id res chain seq x y z
N MET A 1 42.78 -43.63 -6.70
CA MET A 1 42.10 -42.94 -5.61
C MET A 1 41.32 -41.76 -6.21
N LYS A 2 40.01 -41.89 -6.40
CA LYS A 2 39.14 -40.84 -6.99
C LYS A 2 38.42 -40.13 -5.84
N ASN A 3 38.81 -38.89 -5.59
CA ASN A 3 38.10 -38.03 -4.63
C ASN A 3 36.76 -37.56 -5.22
N GLY A 4 35.68 -38.13 -4.74
CA GLY A 4 34.33 -37.65 -5.02
C GLY A 4 34.10 -36.29 -4.35
N LYS A 5 33.92 -35.26 -5.14
CA LYS A 5 33.37 -33.97 -4.65
C LYS A 5 31.90 -34.18 -4.44
N ASN A 6 31.48 -34.30 -3.17
CA ASN A 6 30.08 -34.14 -2.78
C ASN A 6 29.67 -32.68 -3.04
N GLY A 7 28.94 -32.46 -4.11
CA GLY A 7 28.23 -31.21 -4.35
C GLY A 7 27.02 -31.15 -3.41
N SER A 8 27.17 -30.52 -2.27
CA SER A 8 26.01 -30.09 -1.46
C SER A 8 25.29 -28.97 -2.19
N ASN A 9 24.19 -29.33 -2.85
CA ASN A 9 23.20 -28.36 -3.35
C ASN A 9 22.45 -27.74 -2.14
N GLY A 10 23.15 -26.96 -1.33
CA GLY A 10 22.54 -26.10 -0.31
C GLY A 10 21.84 -24.97 -1.04
N LYS A 11 20.52 -25.04 -1.16
CA LYS A 11 19.73 -23.83 -1.44
C LYS A 11 19.98 -22.88 -0.26
N ASP A 12 20.69 -21.77 -0.50
CA ASP A 12 20.85 -20.71 0.49
C ASP A 12 19.47 -20.13 0.79
N HIS A 13 18.84 -20.64 1.85
CA HIS A 13 17.55 -20.12 2.32
C HIS A 13 17.79 -18.77 2.97
N LYS A 14 17.22 -17.73 2.38
CA LYS A 14 17.30 -16.36 2.91
C LYS A 14 16.14 -16.13 3.87
N PHE A 15 16.41 -15.56 5.02
CA PHE A 15 15.42 -15.32 6.05
C PHE A 15 15.35 -13.83 6.41
N ALA A 16 14.14 -13.36 6.75
CA ALA A 16 13.90 -12.09 7.45
C ALA A 16 12.96 -12.33 8.63
N TYR A 17 12.92 -11.40 9.55
CA TYR A 17 12.19 -11.54 10.79
C TYR A 17 10.98 -10.61 10.80
N ILE A 18 9.79 -11.14 11.07
CA ILE A 18 8.57 -10.37 11.27
C ILE A 18 8.20 -10.49 12.75
N ASN A 19 8.17 -9.37 13.46
CA ASN A 19 7.88 -9.32 14.90
C ASN A 19 8.70 -10.33 15.72
N GLY A 20 9.97 -10.56 15.33
CA GLY A 20 10.88 -11.47 16.00
C GLY A 20 10.82 -12.93 15.53
N VAL A 21 9.89 -13.31 14.66
CA VAL A 21 9.78 -14.64 14.08
C VAL A 21 10.46 -14.69 12.71
N ALA A 22 11.31 -15.69 12.49
CA ALA A 22 12.02 -15.89 11.22
C ALA A 22 11.10 -16.49 10.16
N HIS A 23 11.10 -15.90 8.98
CA HIS A 23 10.37 -16.38 7.81
C HIS A 23 11.29 -16.44 6.59
N GLU A 24 11.08 -17.44 5.73
CA GLU A 24 11.87 -17.62 4.52
C GLU A 24 11.46 -16.60 3.44
N ILE A 25 12.46 -15.97 2.84
CA ILE A 25 12.26 -15.05 1.72
C ILE A 25 12.21 -15.85 0.42
N LYS A 26 11.07 -15.83 -0.26
CA LYS A 26 10.89 -16.44 -1.58
C LYS A 26 11.15 -15.42 -2.69
N SER A 27 11.41 -15.92 -3.90
CA SER A 27 11.68 -15.08 -5.08
C SER A 27 10.53 -14.15 -5.47
N ASN A 28 9.30 -14.47 -5.06
CA ASN A 28 8.11 -13.65 -5.30
C ASN A 28 7.93 -12.51 -4.29
N HIS A 29 8.73 -12.44 -3.21
CA HIS A 29 8.68 -11.38 -2.20
C HIS A 29 9.42 -10.13 -2.69
N THR A 30 8.75 -9.35 -3.54
CA THR A 30 9.31 -8.13 -4.12
C THR A 30 9.29 -6.94 -3.15
N SER A 31 8.45 -6.99 -2.11
CA SER A 31 8.32 -5.93 -1.10
C SER A 31 8.06 -6.50 0.30
N VAL A 32 8.36 -5.69 1.31
CA VAL A 32 8.07 -6.01 2.71
C VAL A 32 6.58 -6.24 2.92
N LEU A 33 5.70 -5.46 2.26
CA LEU A 33 4.26 -5.62 2.38
C LEU A 33 3.80 -7.00 1.90
N LYS A 34 4.27 -7.43 0.72
CA LYS A 34 3.94 -8.74 0.16
C LYS A 34 4.46 -9.87 1.04
N PHE A 35 5.67 -9.72 1.57
CA PHE A 35 6.28 -10.67 2.49
C PHE A 35 5.47 -10.83 3.79
N VAL A 36 5.05 -9.72 4.40
CA VAL A 36 4.24 -9.75 5.62
C VAL A 36 2.86 -10.36 5.37
N ARG A 37 2.20 -9.97 4.27
CA ARG A 37 0.87 -10.48 3.93
C ARG A 37 0.87 -11.99 3.70
N GLU A 38 1.89 -12.54 3.05
CA GLU A 38 1.98 -13.98 2.78
C GLU A 38 2.23 -14.78 4.06
N HIS A 39 3.01 -14.26 5.01
CA HIS A 39 3.41 -15.01 6.21
C HIS A 39 2.52 -14.78 7.42
N ILE A 40 1.85 -13.64 7.53
CA ILE A 40 0.99 -13.30 8.67
C ILE A 40 -0.47 -13.20 8.23
N SER A 41 -0.86 -12.09 7.62
CA SER A 41 -2.19 -11.89 7.03
C SER A 41 -2.24 -10.59 6.20
N GLU A 42 -3.22 -10.49 5.32
CA GLU A 42 -3.46 -9.27 4.54
C GLU A 42 -3.85 -8.07 5.41
N LYS A 43 -4.43 -8.30 6.58
CA LYS A 43 -4.87 -7.26 7.51
C LYS A 43 -3.77 -6.74 8.42
N GLU A 44 -2.65 -7.45 8.54
CA GLU A 44 -1.56 -7.07 9.46
C GLU A 44 -1.00 -5.68 9.15
N VAL A 45 -0.81 -5.38 7.88
CA VAL A 45 -0.35 -4.07 7.42
C VAL A 45 -1.34 -3.50 6.42
N PRO A 46 -2.16 -2.51 6.81
CA PRO A 46 -3.14 -1.89 5.92
C PRO A 46 -2.46 -1.05 4.83
N SER A 47 -3.13 -0.88 3.69
CA SER A 47 -2.69 0.01 2.61
C SER A 47 -3.90 0.61 1.90
N LEU A 48 -3.76 1.78 1.26
CA LEU A 48 -4.81 2.42 0.48
C LEU A 48 -4.41 2.67 -0.97
N CYS A 49 -3.12 2.81 -1.28
CA CYS A 49 -2.63 3.07 -2.63
C CYS A 49 -2.00 1.84 -3.31
N ASP A 50 -1.79 0.76 -2.56
CA ASP A 50 -1.24 -0.48 -3.08
C ASP A 50 -2.30 -1.28 -3.82
N ASP A 51 -1.89 -1.93 -4.91
CA ASP A 51 -2.71 -2.85 -5.71
C ASP A 51 -1.80 -3.96 -6.24
N PRO A 52 -2.21 -5.25 -6.17
CA PRO A 52 -1.36 -6.37 -6.58
C PRO A 52 -1.02 -6.38 -8.07
N ASN A 53 -1.80 -5.68 -8.91
CA ASN A 53 -1.62 -5.62 -10.36
C ASN A 53 -0.84 -4.39 -10.83
N LEU A 54 -0.50 -3.47 -9.92
CA LEU A 54 0.19 -2.23 -10.23
C LEU A 54 1.57 -2.16 -9.58
N VAL A 55 2.47 -1.39 -10.17
CA VAL A 55 3.79 -1.13 -9.57
C VAL A 55 3.62 -0.45 -8.21
N PRO A 56 4.35 -0.85 -7.15
CA PRO A 56 4.25 -0.21 -5.84
C PRO A 56 4.49 1.30 -5.89
N TYR A 57 3.57 2.08 -5.31
CA TYR A 57 3.58 3.54 -5.41
C TYR A 57 4.12 4.25 -4.16
N GLY A 58 3.84 3.72 -2.97
CA GLY A 58 4.35 4.28 -1.71
C GLY A 58 3.77 5.64 -1.30
N ALA A 59 2.68 6.11 -1.91
CA ALA A 59 2.16 7.46 -1.71
C ALA A 59 1.38 7.65 -0.41
N CYS A 60 0.43 6.76 -0.09
CA CYS A 60 -0.48 6.95 1.05
C CYS A 60 0.18 6.80 2.42
N ARG A 61 1.29 6.08 2.53
CA ARG A 61 2.04 5.81 3.77
C ARG A 61 1.27 5.04 4.86
N VAL A 62 0.06 4.60 4.62
CA VAL A 62 -0.71 3.79 5.57
C VAL A 62 -0.05 2.44 5.83
N CYS A 63 0.70 1.92 4.88
CA CYS A 63 1.48 0.67 5.00
C CYS A 63 2.83 0.84 5.72
N SER A 64 3.05 1.92 6.47
CA SER A 64 4.32 2.14 7.18
C SER A 64 4.60 1.04 8.19
N VAL A 65 5.84 0.56 8.20
CA VAL A 65 6.41 -0.40 9.16
C VAL A 65 7.79 0.07 9.58
N ASP A 66 8.29 -0.43 10.71
CA ASP A 66 9.66 -0.18 11.12
C ASP A 66 10.56 -1.33 10.68
N VAL A 67 11.70 -1.01 10.09
CA VAL A 67 12.69 -1.98 9.62
C VAL A 67 14.04 -1.67 10.23
N ALA A 68 14.67 -2.70 10.82
CA ALA A 68 16.06 -2.69 11.26
C ALA A 68 16.88 -3.70 10.45
N LEU A 69 18.14 -3.39 10.17
CA LEU A 69 19.07 -4.30 9.48
C LEU A 69 19.74 -5.31 10.41
N LYS A 70 19.65 -5.09 11.72
CA LYS A 70 20.24 -5.96 12.75
C LYS A 70 19.26 -6.09 13.90
N LYS A 71 19.35 -7.20 14.63
CA LYS A 71 18.60 -7.38 15.89
C LYS A 71 18.95 -6.23 16.85
N ASP A 72 17.91 -5.64 17.43
CA ASP A 72 18.03 -4.51 18.37
C ASP A 72 18.78 -3.29 17.83
N GLY A 73 18.91 -3.19 16.50
CA GLY A 73 19.51 -2.05 15.81
C GLY A 73 18.54 -0.88 15.64
N PRO A 74 19.05 0.27 15.14
CA PRO A 74 18.19 1.41 14.86
C PRO A 74 17.15 1.08 13.79
N THR A 75 15.90 1.39 14.07
CA THR A 75 14.78 1.20 13.17
C THR A 75 14.57 2.41 12.28
N ARG A 76 14.07 2.16 11.07
CA ARG A 76 13.60 3.20 10.15
C ARG A 76 12.16 2.91 9.74
N THR A 77 11.29 3.89 9.88
CA THR A 77 9.92 3.79 9.39
C THR A 77 9.90 3.95 7.87
N VAL A 78 9.40 2.94 7.18
CA VAL A 78 9.39 2.88 5.71
C VAL A 78 8.01 2.50 5.18
N ALA A 79 7.73 2.82 3.92
CA ALA A 79 6.55 2.34 3.21
C ALA A 79 6.77 0.89 2.77
N SER A 80 6.12 -0.06 3.41
CA SER A 80 6.36 -1.50 3.18
C SER A 80 6.02 -1.96 1.76
N CYS A 81 5.06 -1.32 1.08
CA CYS A 81 4.69 -1.65 -0.29
C CYS A 81 5.85 -1.40 -1.29
N HIS A 82 6.67 -0.39 -1.04
CA HIS A 82 7.76 0.02 -1.94
C HIS A 82 9.15 -0.41 -1.47
N THR A 83 9.28 -0.87 -0.23
CA THR A 83 10.56 -1.29 0.34
C THR A 83 10.81 -2.77 0.04
N PRO A 84 11.94 -3.13 -0.61
CA PRO A 84 12.29 -4.53 -0.82
C PRO A 84 12.60 -5.22 0.51
N VAL A 85 12.26 -6.50 0.60
CA VAL A 85 12.68 -7.32 1.74
C VAL A 85 14.15 -7.70 1.57
N THR A 86 14.94 -7.53 2.63
CA THR A 86 16.37 -7.88 2.64
C THR A 86 16.65 -8.99 3.63
N GLU A 87 17.61 -9.84 3.29
CA GLU A 87 18.05 -10.92 4.17
C GLU A 87 18.55 -10.36 5.52
N GLY A 88 18.16 -11.02 6.60
CA GLY A 88 18.54 -10.64 7.96
C GLY A 88 17.83 -9.41 8.51
N SER A 89 16.91 -8.79 7.76
CA SER A 89 16.16 -7.63 8.24
C SER A 89 15.11 -8.02 9.29
N TYR A 90 14.88 -7.11 10.22
CA TYR A 90 13.87 -7.19 11.27
C TYR A 90 12.76 -6.19 10.98
N ILE A 91 11.55 -6.71 10.80
CA ILE A 91 10.36 -5.95 10.42
C ILE A 91 9.43 -5.94 11.61
N ILE A 92 9.08 -4.75 12.09
CA ILE A 92 8.10 -4.52 13.15
C ILE A 92 6.86 -3.95 12.48
N THR A 93 5.77 -4.70 12.54
CA THR A 93 4.52 -4.34 11.85
C THR A 93 3.60 -3.50 12.72
N GLN A 94 3.72 -3.64 14.05
CA GLN A 94 2.85 -2.96 15.02
C GLN A 94 3.65 -2.47 16.22
N ASN A 95 3.48 -1.20 16.54
CA ASN A 95 3.86 -0.55 17.79
C ASN A 95 2.98 0.69 18.00
N GLU A 96 3.13 1.38 19.11
CA GLU A 96 2.33 2.58 19.42
C GLU A 96 2.57 3.71 18.44
N ASP A 97 3.81 3.93 18.02
CA ASP A 97 4.20 5.00 17.09
C ASP A 97 3.65 4.73 15.68
N LEU A 98 3.74 3.49 15.19
CA LEU A 98 3.15 3.09 13.91
C LEU A 98 1.62 3.21 13.93
N THR A 99 0.99 2.80 15.02
CA THR A 99 -0.46 2.93 15.19
C THR A 99 -0.89 4.39 15.17
N LYS A 100 -0.17 5.25 15.90
CA LYS A 100 -0.41 6.70 15.93
C LYS A 100 -0.17 7.33 14.56
N LEU A 101 0.90 6.95 13.87
CA LEU A 101 1.22 7.41 12.53
C LEU A 101 0.11 7.06 11.54
N ARG A 102 -0.28 5.78 11.47
CA ARG A 102 -1.36 5.31 10.59
C ARG A 102 -2.68 6.02 10.88
N LYS A 103 -3.02 6.16 12.17
CA LYS A 103 -4.22 6.88 12.60
C LYS A 103 -4.22 8.33 12.11
N ASN A 104 -3.12 9.05 12.30
CA ASN A 104 -2.98 10.43 11.84
C ASN A 104 -3.14 10.55 10.31
N ILE A 105 -2.53 9.65 9.55
CA ILE A 105 -2.63 9.65 8.08
C ILE A 105 -4.08 9.38 7.64
N VAL A 106 -4.74 8.39 8.23
CA VAL A 106 -6.12 8.05 7.86
C VAL A 106 -7.09 9.17 8.28
N GLU A 107 -6.88 9.80 9.43
CA GLU A 107 -7.66 10.98 9.84
C GLU A 107 -7.50 12.15 8.84
N LEU A 108 -6.30 12.39 8.30
CA LEU A 108 -6.08 13.38 7.26
C LEU A 108 -6.85 13.05 5.97
N VAL A 109 -6.85 11.79 5.55
CA VAL A 109 -7.64 11.34 4.39
C VAL A 109 -9.14 11.56 4.65
N LEU A 110 -9.62 11.21 5.84
CA LEU A 110 -11.02 11.38 6.23
C LEU A 110 -11.45 12.84 6.35
N THR A 111 -10.51 13.77 6.59
CA THR A 111 -10.80 15.20 6.65
C THR A 111 -11.37 15.73 5.33
N ASP A 112 -10.87 15.23 4.21
CA ASP A 112 -11.30 15.63 2.86
C ASP A 112 -12.35 14.67 2.25
N HIS A 113 -12.69 13.60 2.96
CA HIS A 113 -13.63 12.57 2.52
C HIS A 113 -15.00 12.75 3.21
N PRO A 114 -16.13 12.62 2.49
CA PRO A 114 -17.46 12.67 3.12
C PRO A 114 -17.67 11.51 4.10
N MET A 115 -18.07 11.83 5.34
CA MET A 115 -18.36 10.83 6.37
C MET A 115 -19.79 10.29 6.26
N THR A 116 -20.24 10.00 5.05
CA THR A 116 -21.62 9.53 4.74
C THR A 116 -21.62 8.04 4.37
N CYS A 117 -20.89 7.22 5.11
CA CYS A 117 -20.73 5.80 4.81
C CYS A 117 -22.06 5.04 4.68
N SER A 118 -23.05 5.35 5.52
CA SER A 118 -24.36 4.66 5.50
C SER A 118 -25.14 4.81 4.20
N THR A 119 -24.88 5.89 3.45
CA THR A 119 -25.54 6.18 2.16
C THR A 119 -24.61 6.01 0.97
N CYS A 120 -23.37 5.58 1.20
CA CYS A 120 -22.37 5.40 0.17
C CYS A 120 -22.63 4.10 -0.63
N GLU A 121 -22.44 4.17 -1.95
CA GLU A 121 -22.62 3.03 -2.87
C GLU A 121 -21.69 1.84 -2.55
N VAL A 122 -20.53 2.10 -1.91
CA VAL A 122 -19.53 1.10 -1.53
C VAL A 122 -19.52 0.82 -0.02
N ASN A 123 -20.60 1.11 0.68
CA ASN A 123 -20.70 0.82 2.11
C ASN A 123 -20.45 -0.66 2.38
N ASN A 124 -19.64 -0.99 3.41
CA ASN A 124 -19.17 -2.32 3.78
C ASN A 124 -18.27 -3.02 2.74
N ASN A 125 -17.96 -2.35 1.61
CA ASN A 125 -17.00 -2.84 0.61
C ASN A 125 -16.01 -1.71 0.28
N CYS A 126 -15.47 -1.06 1.30
CA CYS A 126 -14.57 0.09 1.19
C CYS A 126 -13.33 -0.11 2.06
N GLU A 127 -12.16 -0.11 1.43
CA GLU A 127 -10.88 -0.27 2.15
C GLU A 127 -10.63 0.86 3.17
N LEU A 128 -10.98 2.11 2.82
CA LEU A 128 -10.85 3.24 3.75
C LEU A 128 -11.71 3.03 4.99
N GLN A 129 -12.96 2.58 4.81
CA GLN A 129 -13.87 2.27 5.93
C GLN A 129 -13.32 1.15 6.80
N THR A 130 -12.80 0.08 6.19
CA THR A 130 -12.19 -1.04 6.92
C THR A 130 -11.00 -0.56 7.75
N VAL A 131 -10.06 0.17 7.14
CA VAL A 131 -8.88 0.69 7.83
C VAL A 131 -9.25 1.67 8.95
N ALA A 132 -10.24 2.54 8.72
CA ALA A 132 -10.72 3.47 9.74
C ALA A 132 -11.33 2.75 10.94
N ASN A 133 -12.11 1.69 10.70
CA ASN A 133 -12.69 0.87 11.75
C ASN A 133 -11.63 0.11 12.54
N ASP A 134 -10.64 -0.51 11.88
CA ASP A 134 -9.54 -1.23 12.52
C ASP A 134 -8.69 -0.30 13.41
N LEU A 135 -8.50 0.94 12.97
CA LEU A 135 -7.81 1.98 13.74
C LEU A 135 -8.71 2.69 14.76
N LYS A 136 -9.99 2.31 14.87
CA LYS A 136 -10.98 2.91 15.78
C LYS A 136 -11.13 4.42 15.59
N ILE A 137 -11.21 4.86 14.34
CA ILE A 137 -11.39 6.27 13.98
C ILE A 137 -12.86 6.50 13.72
N ASN A 138 -13.54 7.13 14.67
CA ASN A 138 -14.96 7.51 14.54
C ASN A 138 -15.15 8.95 14.07
N THR A 139 -14.16 9.80 14.32
CA THR A 139 -14.16 11.23 13.96
C THR A 139 -12.73 11.64 13.61
N HIS A 140 -12.58 12.69 12.82
CA HIS A 140 -11.27 13.27 12.54
C HIS A 140 -11.07 14.56 13.34
N ARG A 141 -9.83 14.81 13.78
CA ARG A 141 -9.44 15.98 14.59
C ARG A 141 -9.21 17.25 13.78
N TYR A 142 -9.00 17.11 12.48
CA TYR A 142 -8.65 18.23 11.63
C TYR A 142 -9.89 18.93 11.09
N ASN A 143 -9.83 20.25 11.02
CA ASN A 143 -10.90 21.04 10.44
C ASN A 143 -11.02 20.76 8.94
N LYS A 144 -12.25 20.58 8.48
CA LYS A 144 -12.52 20.38 7.06
C LYS A 144 -12.05 21.61 6.27
N PRO A 145 -11.26 21.45 5.21
CA PRO A 145 -10.89 22.59 4.40
C PRO A 145 -12.14 23.25 3.81
N LYS A 146 -12.15 24.57 3.72
CA LYS A 146 -13.28 25.34 3.15
C LYS A 146 -13.54 25.02 1.66
N GLN A 147 -12.56 24.44 1.00
CA GLN A 147 -12.67 23.98 -0.39
C GLN A 147 -13.23 22.55 -0.37
N ASN A 148 -14.54 22.42 -0.26
CA ASN A 148 -15.18 21.22 -0.74
C ASN A 148 -14.98 21.19 -2.25
N LYS A 149 -14.58 20.05 -2.75
CA LYS A 149 -14.40 19.83 -4.19
C LYS A 149 -15.68 20.14 -4.95
N GLY A 150 -16.87 19.96 -4.34
CA GLY A 150 -18.17 20.39 -4.87
C GLY A 150 -18.37 20.12 -6.36
N THR A 151 -17.53 19.24 -6.89
CA THR A 151 -17.48 18.90 -8.31
C THR A 151 -18.63 17.96 -8.63
N PRO A 152 -19.41 18.25 -9.68
CA PRO A 152 -20.44 17.34 -10.13
C PRO A 152 -19.85 15.95 -10.39
N LYS A 153 -20.62 14.91 -10.08
CA LYS A 153 -20.25 13.55 -10.50
C LYS A 153 -20.12 13.53 -12.02
N ASP A 154 -18.97 13.09 -12.51
CA ASP A 154 -18.77 12.87 -13.94
C ASP A 154 -19.37 11.52 -14.33
N THR A 155 -20.38 11.58 -15.18
CA THR A 155 -21.09 10.42 -15.75
C THR A 155 -21.08 10.46 -17.27
N SER A 156 -20.14 11.22 -17.86
CA SER A 156 -20.02 11.38 -19.32
C SER A 156 -19.67 10.10 -20.05
N HIS A 157 -19.00 9.16 -19.38
CA HIS A 157 -18.64 7.87 -19.96
C HIS A 157 -19.66 6.78 -19.62
N ALA A 158 -19.96 5.91 -20.59
CA ALA A 158 -20.99 4.87 -20.45
C ALA A 158 -20.68 3.84 -19.34
N TYR A 159 -19.42 3.55 -19.08
CA TYR A 159 -18.97 2.50 -18.16
C TYR A 159 -18.21 3.04 -16.94
N MET A 160 -17.75 4.28 -16.95
CA MET A 160 -16.96 4.88 -15.87
C MET A 160 -17.71 6.06 -15.26
N ARG A 161 -17.74 6.11 -13.94
CA ARG A 161 -18.28 7.24 -13.18
C ARG A 161 -17.19 7.76 -12.25
N MET A 162 -17.00 9.05 -12.20
CA MET A 162 -16.04 9.70 -11.32
C MET A 162 -16.77 10.60 -10.32
N ASN A 163 -16.52 10.36 -9.03
CA ASN A 163 -16.95 11.24 -7.95
C ASN A 163 -15.71 11.73 -7.20
N LEU A 164 -15.27 12.95 -7.50
CA LEU A 164 -14.07 13.51 -6.90
C LEU A 164 -14.24 13.81 -5.42
N ASP A 165 -15.46 14.00 -4.91
CA ASP A 165 -15.68 14.19 -3.49
C ASP A 165 -15.35 12.93 -2.67
N ASN A 166 -15.53 11.74 -3.28
CA ASN A 166 -15.19 10.46 -2.66
C ASN A 166 -13.77 10.00 -2.98
N CYS A 167 -12.99 10.76 -3.73
CA CYS A 167 -11.64 10.42 -4.12
C CYS A 167 -10.67 10.57 -2.95
N ILE A 168 -9.93 9.50 -2.62
CA ILE A 168 -8.90 9.47 -1.58
C ILE A 168 -7.48 9.70 -2.10
N ASN A 169 -7.35 10.12 -3.36
CA ASN A 169 -6.06 10.39 -4.04
C ASN A 169 -5.08 9.19 -4.03
N CYS A 170 -5.60 7.96 -4.05
CA CYS A 170 -4.76 6.76 -4.04
C CYS A 170 -3.99 6.52 -5.35
N GLY A 171 -4.38 7.16 -6.45
CA GLY A 171 -3.73 7.07 -7.76
C GLY A 171 -3.93 5.74 -8.49
N ARG A 172 -4.70 4.78 -7.97
CA ARG A 172 -4.88 3.46 -8.60
C ARG A 172 -5.49 3.56 -10.00
N CYS A 173 -6.55 4.35 -10.19
CA CYS A 173 -7.19 4.52 -11.49
C CYS A 173 -6.27 5.16 -12.53
N VAL A 174 -5.50 6.18 -12.13
CA VAL A 174 -4.54 6.84 -13.01
C VAL A 174 -3.42 5.88 -13.41
N ARG A 175 -2.83 5.19 -12.43
CA ARG A 175 -1.77 4.20 -12.68
C ARG A 175 -2.25 3.00 -13.49
N ALA A 176 -3.48 2.54 -13.27
CA ALA A 176 -4.05 1.46 -14.08
C ALA A 176 -4.10 1.85 -15.57
N CYS A 177 -4.43 3.10 -15.88
CA CYS A 177 -4.41 3.60 -17.25
C CYS A 177 -2.99 3.79 -17.81
N ASP A 178 -2.02 4.10 -16.95
CA ASP A 178 -0.63 4.33 -17.36
C ASP A 178 0.18 3.03 -17.49
N GLU A 179 0.02 2.11 -16.53
CA GLU A 179 0.81 0.89 -16.42
C GLU A 179 0.26 -0.27 -17.28
N ILE A 180 -1.05 -0.25 -17.60
CA ILE A 180 -1.65 -1.28 -18.47
C ILE A 180 -1.53 -0.85 -19.96
N PRO A 181 -0.77 -1.58 -20.79
CA PRO A 181 -0.28 -1.13 -22.10
C PRO A 181 -1.33 -0.66 -23.11
N VAL A 182 -2.59 -1.08 -22.98
CA VAL A 182 -3.63 -0.77 -23.96
C VAL A 182 -4.05 0.71 -23.97
N SER A 183 -3.96 1.38 -22.81
CA SER A 183 -4.38 2.79 -22.68
C SER A 183 -3.30 3.76 -23.13
N TYR A 184 -2.02 3.40 -23.01
CA TYR A 184 -0.90 4.28 -23.27
C TYR A 184 -0.72 4.61 -24.74
N THR A 185 -1.00 3.69 -25.65
CA THR A 185 -0.86 3.89 -27.11
C THR A 185 -1.83 4.92 -27.65
N HIS A 186 -2.99 5.11 -27.04
CA HIS A 186 -3.97 6.11 -27.44
C HIS A 186 -3.69 7.52 -26.93
N LEU A 187 -2.98 7.66 -25.81
CA LEU A 187 -2.66 8.94 -25.19
C LEU A 187 -1.39 9.59 -25.78
N THR A 188 -0.46 8.80 -26.32
CA THR A 188 0.82 9.30 -26.84
C THR A 188 0.82 9.62 -28.31
N LEU A 189 -0.01 8.98 -29.12
CA LEU A 189 -0.07 9.22 -30.58
C LEU A 189 -0.46 10.65 -30.96
N PRO A 190 -1.39 11.36 -30.29
CA PRO A 190 -1.69 12.75 -30.60
C PRO A 190 -0.58 13.73 -30.22
N THR A 191 0.20 13.46 -29.15
CA THR A 191 1.25 14.36 -28.67
C THR A 191 2.51 14.32 -29.53
N ILE A 192 2.79 13.23 -30.22
CA ILE A 192 3.94 13.10 -31.11
C ILE A 192 3.71 13.89 -32.41
N ARG A 193 2.47 14.22 -32.79
CA ARG A 193 2.13 14.98 -33.97
C ARG A 193 2.13 16.49 -33.80
N MET A 194 2.36 17.01 -32.62
CA MET A 194 2.33 18.45 -32.33
C MET A 194 3.71 19.04 -32.03
N VAL A 195 4.79 18.38 -32.45
CA VAL A 195 6.17 18.92 -32.42
C VAL A 195 6.69 19.08 -33.81
#